data_0ad99b79afb66c08f44477ee401b2248
#
_entry.id   0ad99b79afb66c08f44477ee401b2248
#
_cell.length_a   1.000
_cell.length_b   1.000
_cell.length_c   1.000
_cell.angle_alpha   90.00
_cell.angle_beta   90.00
_cell.angle_gamma   90.00
#
_symmetry.space_group_name_H-M   'P 1'
#
loop_
_entity.id
_entity.type
_entity.pdbx_description
1 polymer ?
#
loop_
_entity_poly.entity_id
_entity_poly.type
_entity_poly.pdbx_seq_one_letter_code
_entity_poly.pdbx_strand_id
1 'polypeptide(L)'
;LLHNWRFVQKAAVDEKVRARVLDDELTGSSLRYVATHEVGHTLGLLHNFRASATIPVDSLRSASFTQRYGTTPSIMDYARYNYVAQPGDKNVNLLPPRLGVYDAYAIAWGYRPIPSAATPEDELPVLNGWIREKENDPMYLYGQQYFFNSVDPTCQSEDLGDDVVKAGEYGIKNLKRIMSRLPQWCVDENKDYKRLQEAYTEVSEQLKRYVYHAVMYVGSIYMDDPVAG
;
A
#
# COMPACT_ATOMS: atom_id res chain seq x y z
N LEU A 1 1.33 16.94 -3.99
CA LEU A 1 1.87 15.59 -3.72
C LEU A 1 0.82 14.49 -3.96
N LEU A 2 -0.27 14.44 -3.19
CA LEU A 2 -1.34 13.42 -3.33
C LEU A 2 -1.93 13.36 -4.74
N HIS A 3 -2.04 14.48 -5.44
CA HIS A 3 -2.54 14.53 -6.81
C HIS A 3 -1.62 13.80 -7.78
N ASN A 4 -0.31 14.00 -7.65
CA ASN A 4 0.68 13.39 -8.53
C ASN A 4 0.74 11.87 -8.35
N TRP A 5 0.73 11.39 -7.11
CA TRP A 5 0.71 9.95 -6.85
C TRP A 5 -0.52 9.24 -7.41
N ARG A 6 -1.71 9.83 -7.25
CA ARG A 6 -2.93 9.30 -7.86
C ARG A 6 -2.80 9.22 -9.37
N PHE A 7 -2.27 10.29 -9.97
CA PHE A 7 -2.11 10.35 -11.42
C PHE A 7 -1.22 9.21 -11.92
N VAL A 8 0.00 9.06 -11.40
CA VAL A 8 0.93 8.04 -11.90
C VAL A 8 0.50 6.62 -11.60
N GLN A 9 -0.24 6.39 -10.54
CA GLN A 9 -0.68 5.05 -10.15
C GLN A 9 -2.04 4.64 -10.73
N LYS A 10 -2.91 5.60 -11.09
CA LYS A 10 -4.29 5.31 -11.49
C LYS A 10 -4.72 5.87 -12.85
N ALA A 11 -4.06 6.88 -13.41
CA ALA A 11 -4.58 7.56 -14.59
C ALA A 11 -4.75 6.65 -15.83
N ALA A 12 -4.06 5.51 -15.88
CA ALA A 12 -4.26 4.52 -16.94
C ALA A 12 -5.64 3.83 -16.88
N VAL A 13 -6.22 3.70 -15.68
CA VAL A 13 -7.43 2.91 -15.41
C VAL A 13 -8.60 3.75 -14.87
N ASP A 14 -8.33 4.95 -14.32
CA ASP A 14 -9.30 5.84 -13.70
C ASP A 14 -9.25 7.22 -14.36
N GLU A 15 -10.29 7.57 -15.10
CA GLU A 15 -10.37 8.87 -15.80
C GLU A 15 -10.55 10.05 -14.85
N LYS A 16 -11.17 9.84 -13.70
CA LYS A 16 -11.43 10.89 -12.73
C LYS A 16 -10.15 11.56 -12.23
N VAL A 17 -9.04 10.81 -12.12
CA VAL A 17 -7.75 11.36 -11.64
C VAL A 17 -7.00 12.17 -12.70
N ARG A 18 -7.46 12.18 -13.95
CA ARG A 18 -6.86 13.00 -15.02
C ARG A 18 -7.27 14.47 -14.92
N ALA A 19 -8.37 14.75 -14.24
CA ALA A 19 -8.86 16.11 -14.05
C ALA A 19 -7.86 16.97 -13.24
N ARG A 20 -7.80 18.26 -13.56
CA ARG A 20 -6.96 19.24 -12.85
C ARG A 20 -7.44 19.43 -11.40
N VAL A 21 -8.75 19.49 -11.23
CA VAL A 21 -9.40 19.57 -9.90
C VAL A 21 -10.09 18.25 -9.67
N LEU A 22 -9.73 17.59 -8.58
CA LEU A 22 -10.35 16.32 -8.18
C LEU A 22 -11.70 16.61 -7.51
N ASP A 23 -12.65 15.70 -7.70
CA ASP A 23 -13.92 15.75 -7.01
C ASP A 23 -13.78 15.50 -5.50
N ASP A 24 -14.83 15.83 -4.75
CA ASP A 24 -14.84 15.71 -3.30
C ASP A 24 -14.71 14.25 -2.83
N GLU A 25 -15.23 13.28 -3.59
CA GLU A 25 -15.13 11.86 -3.27
C GLU A 25 -13.67 11.39 -3.29
N LEU A 26 -12.95 11.71 -4.36
CA LEU A 26 -11.52 11.36 -4.50
C LEU A 26 -10.66 12.07 -3.47
N THR A 27 -10.94 13.34 -3.22
CA THR A 27 -10.22 14.12 -2.22
C THR A 27 -10.51 13.60 -0.82
N GLY A 28 -11.78 13.41 -0.48
CA GLY A 28 -12.23 12.92 0.82
C GLY A 28 -11.71 11.51 1.14
N SER A 29 -11.69 10.59 0.15
CA SER A 29 -11.15 9.25 0.36
C SER A 29 -9.68 9.26 0.70
N SER A 30 -8.91 10.15 0.09
CA SER A 30 -7.47 10.26 0.34
C SER A 30 -7.16 10.94 1.67
N LEU A 31 -7.93 11.97 2.04
CA LEU A 31 -7.81 12.59 3.36
C LEU A 31 -8.17 11.60 4.46
N ARG A 32 -9.22 10.80 4.26
CA ARG A 32 -9.60 9.74 5.19
C ARG A 32 -8.49 8.70 5.36
N TYR A 33 -7.88 8.26 4.25
CA TYR A 33 -6.74 7.34 4.29
C TYR A 33 -5.62 7.88 5.17
N VAL A 34 -5.13 9.09 4.88
CA VAL A 34 -4.04 9.72 5.65
C VAL A 34 -4.45 9.93 7.11
N ALA A 35 -5.63 10.52 7.36
CA ALA A 35 -6.08 10.75 8.73
C ALA A 35 -6.22 9.46 9.55
N THR A 36 -6.72 8.38 8.94
CA THR A 36 -6.86 7.08 9.63
C THR A 36 -5.49 6.48 9.94
N HIS A 37 -4.53 6.61 9.03
CA HIS A 37 -3.14 6.19 9.24
C HIS A 37 -2.51 6.94 10.43
N GLU A 38 -2.62 8.27 10.45
CA GLU A 38 -2.07 9.10 11.54
C GLU A 38 -2.76 8.82 12.89
N VAL A 39 -4.08 8.56 12.88
CA VAL A 39 -4.79 8.11 14.09
C VAL A 39 -4.23 6.75 14.57
N GLY A 40 -3.90 5.84 13.66
CA GLY A 40 -3.21 4.59 14.01
C GLY A 40 -1.95 4.83 14.83
N HIS A 41 -1.11 5.77 14.42
CA HIS A 41 0.08 6.16 15.19
C HIS A 41 -0.25 6.71 16.58
N THR A 42 -1.33 7.49 16.71
CA THR A 42 -1.75 7.98 18.04
C THR A 42 -2.25 6.86 18.97
N LEU A 43 -2.66 5.73 18.40
CA LEU A 43 -3.02 4.51 19.11
C LEU A 43 -1.81 3.55 19.32
N GLY A 44 -0.59 3.99 19.03
CA GLY A 44 0.63 3.21 19.25
C GLY A 44 0.98 2.23 18.12
N LEU A 45 0.24 2.21 17.00
CA LEU A 45 0.59 1.35 15.89
C LEU A 45 1.83 1.89 15.16
N LEU A 46 2.76 1.00 14.86
CA LEU A 46 3.90 1.26 13.98
C LEU A 46 3.55 0.94 12.52
N HIS A 47 4.38 1.39 11.57
CA HIS A 47 4.24 0.97 10.18
C HIS A 47 4.35 -0.55 10.05
N ASN A 48 3.49 -1.12 9.19
CA ASN A 48 3.56 -2.53 8.80
C ASN A 48 3.77 -2.62 7.27
N PHE A 49 5.00 -2.44 6.82
CA PHE A 49 5.32 -2.43 5.39
C PHE A 49 5.33 -3.82 4.74
N ARG A 50 5.28 -4.89 5.55
CA ARG A 50 5.12 -6.25 5.04
C ARG A 50 3.68 -6.55 4.60
N ALA A 51 2.72 -5.76 5.04
CA ALA A 51 1.30 -6.08 4.84
C ALA A 51 0.93 -6.17 3.35
N SER A 52 1.33 -5.23 2.50
CA SER A 52 1.03 -5.26 1.05
C SER A 52 1.68 -6.44 0.34
N ALA A 53 2.89 -6.87 0.77
CA ALA A 53 3.61 -8.00 0.20
C ALA A 53 2.97 -9.37 0.50
N THR A 54 1.94 -9.43 1.35
CA THR A 54 1.23 -10.68 1.66
C THR A 54 0.07 -10.97 0.70
N ILE A 55 -0.30 -10.04 -0.15
CA ILE A 55 -1.44 -10.15 -1.06
C ILE A 55 -0.97 -10.75 -2.40
N PRO A 56 -1.57 -11.85 -2.88
CA PRO A 56 -1.27 -12.34 -4.23
C PRO A 56 -1.53 -11.28 -5.30
N VAL A 57 -0.56 -11.02 -6.17
CA VAL A 57 -0.65 -9.97 -7.21
C VAL A 57 -1.92 -10.09 -8.05
N ASP A 58 -2.33 -11.32 -8.41
CA ASP A 58 -3.53 -11.54 -9.21
C ASP A 58 -4.82 -11.14 -8.45
N SER A 59 -4.80 -11.22 -7.12
CA SER A 59 -5.92 -10.78 -6.29
C SER A 59 -6.16 -9.27 -6.36
N LEU A 60 -5.12 -8.48 -6.62
CA LEU A 60 -5.22 -7.03 -6.81
C LEU A 60 -5.99 -6.64 -8.08
N ARG A 61 -6.19 -7.59 -9.00
CA ARG A 61 -7.01 -7.43 -10.21
C ARG A 61 -8.41 -8.04 -10.08
N SER A 62 -8.71 -8.66 -8.96
CA SER A 62 -10.01 -9.26 -8.65
C SER A 62 -10.94 -8.24 -8.00
N ALA A 63 -12.12 -8.03 -8.62
CA ALA A 63 -13.15 -7.16 -8.06
C ALA A 63 -13.61 -7.65 -6.67
N SER A 64 -13.94 -8.93 -6.53
CA SER A 64 -14.44 -9.50 -5.27
C SER A 64 -13.40 -9.40 -4.15
N PHE A 65 -12.13 -9.65 -4.46
CA PHE A 65 -11.06 -9.53 -3.49
C PHE A 65 -10.85 -8.08 -3.05
N THR A 66 -10.63 -7.17 -4.02
CA THR A 66 -10.30 -5.77 -3.71
C THR A 66 -11.46 -4.99 -3.08
N GLN A 67 -12.72 -5.35 -3.40
CA GLN A 67 -13.89 -4.80 -2.70
C GLN A 67 -13.92 -5.24 -1.23
N ARG A 68 -13.52 -6.47 -0.93
CA ARG A 68 -13.53 -7.01 0.43
C ARG A 68 -12.33 -6.59 1.26
N TYR A 69 -11.12 -6.68 0.72
CA TYR A 69 -9.87 -6.54 1.47
C TYR A 69 -9.06 -5.29 1.12
N GLY A 70 -9.34 -4.63 -0.02
CA GLY A 70 -8.50 -3.53 -0.51
C GLY A 70 -7.21 -4.03 -1.15
N THR A 71 -6.14 -3.27 -0.98
CA THR A 71 -4.80 -3.56 -1.55
C THR A 71 -3.79 -4.01 -0.51
N THR A 72 -4.12 -3.91 0.77
CA THR A 72 -3.27 -4.27 1.90
C THR A 72 -4.15 -4.65 3.10
N PRO A 73 -3.73 -5.57 3.97
CA PRO A 73 -4.43 -5.88 5.20
C PRO A 73 -4.23 -4.84 6.32
N SER A 74 -3.36 -3.84 6.14
CA SER A 74 -3.10 -2.79 7.14
C SER A 74 -3.12 -1.39 6.56
N ILE A 75 -3.79 -0.46 7.25
CA ILE A 75 -3.75 0.98 6.95
C ILE A 75 -2.37 1.58 7.28
N MET A 76 -1.57 0.90 8.13
CA MET A 76 -0.24 1.33 8.53
C MET A 76 0.84 1.02 7.48
N ASP A 77 0.44 0.47 6.33
CA ASP A 77 1.26 0.29 5.15
C ASP A 77 1.16 1.49 4.20
N TYR A 78 2.22 1.79 3.45
CA TYR A 78 2.21 2.80 2.39
C TYR A 78 1.84 2.21 1.03
N ALA A 79 0.87 1.30 0.98
CA ALA A 79 0.40 0.66 -0.25
C ALA A 79 -0.25 1.63 -1.26
N ARG A 80 -0.64 2.82 -0.83
CA ARG A 80 -1.21 3.95 -1.61
C ARG A 80 -2.36 3.54 -2.55
N TYR A 81 -2.12 3.42 -3.88
CA TYR A 81 -3.17 3.11 -4.86
C TYR A 81 -2.84 1.85 -5.65
N ASN A 82 -3.88 1.16 -6.12
CA ASN A 82 -3.75 -0.08 -6.88
C ASN A 82 -3.21 0.19 -8.29
N TYR A 83 -1.89 0.20 -8.45
CA TYR A 83 -1.23 0.35 -9.75
C TYR A 83 -1.16 -0.96 -10.56
N VAL A 84 -1.55 -2.09 -9.97
CA VAL A 84 -1.58 -3.41 -10.62
C VAL A 84 -2.80 -3.55 -11.53
N ALA A 85 -3.91 -2.89 -11.18
CA ALA A 85 -5.13 -2.90 -11.99
C ALA A 85 -4.86 -2.43 -13.43
N GLN A 86 -5.49 -3.09 -14.40
CA GLN A 86 -5.30 -2.84 -15.83
C GLN A 86 -6.58 -2.31 -16.48
N PRO A 87 -6.49 -1.53 -17.59
CA PRO A 87 -7.64 -1.22 -18.40
C PRO A 87 -8.37 -2.50 -18.82
N GLY A 88 -9.65 -2.59 -18.51
CA GLY A 88 -10.44 -3.81 -18.74
C GLY A 88 -10.76 -4.62 -17.47
N ASP A 89 -10.05 -4.42 -16.39
CA ASP A 89 -10.44 -4.98 -15.10
C ASP A 89 -11.69 -4.24 -14.60
N LYS A 90 -12.80 -4.96 -14.49
CA LYS A 90 -14.10 -4.37 -14.13
C LYS A 90 -14.30 -4.38 -12.62
N ASN A 91 -14.81 -3.28 -12.08
CA ASN A 91 -15.21 -3.15 -10.67
C ASN A 91 -14.10 -3.43 -9.65
N VAL A 92 -12.84 -3.37 -10.05
CA VAL A 92 -11.70 -3.41 -9.13
C VAL A 92 -11.72 -2.16 -8.26
N ASN A 93 -11.48 -2.31 -6.97
CA ASN A 93 -11.39 -1.18 -6.06
C ASN A 93 -10.12 -0.39 -6.33
N LEU A 94 -10.29 0.88 -6.69
CA LEU A 94 -9.21 1.83 -6.98
C LEU A 94 -9.09 2.91 -5.89
N LEU A 95 -9.83 2.81 -4.80
CA LEU A 95 -9.71 3.71 -3.65
C LEU A 95 -8.42 3.42 -2.88
N PRO A 96 -7.92 4.41 -2.11
CA PRO A 96 -6.77 4.19 -1.25
C PRO A 96 -7.06 3.14 -0.19
N PRO A 97 -6.04 2.62 0.52
CA PRO A 97 -6.20 1.68 1.62
C PRO A 97 -7.20 2.18 2.68
N ARG A 98 -7.82 1.23 3.33
CA ARG A 98 -8.72 1.44 4.47
C ARG A 98 -8.31 0.52 5.62
N LEU A 99 -8.92 0.67 6.79
CA LEU A 99 -8.72 -0.25 7.90
C LEU A 99 -8.83 -1.70 7.42
N GLY A 100 -7.79 -2.47 7.66
CA GLY A 100 -7.68 -3.86 7.27
C GLY A 100 -7.86 -4.83 8.43
N VAL A 101 -7.74 -6.11 8.12
CA VAL A 101 -7.89 -7.18 9.12
C VAL A 101 -6.75 -7.15 10.14
N TYR A 102 -5.55 -6.79 9.70
CA TYR A 102 -4.39 -6.63 10.58
C TYR A 102 -4.60 -5.51 11.60
N ASP A 103 -5.15 -4.37 11.19
CA ASP A 103 -5.35 -3.23 12.08
C ASP A 103 -6.32 -3.57 13.22
N ALA A 104 -7.43 -4.24 12.89
CA ALA A 104 -8.39 -4.70 13.89
C ALA A 104 -7.75 -5.69 14.88
N TYR A 105 -6.89 -6.58 14.37
CA TYR A 105 -6.14 -7.52 15.19
C TYR A 105 -5.13 -6.79 16.09
N ALA A 106 -4.34 -5.87 15.54
CA ALA A 106 -3.31 -5.14 16.30
C ALA A 106 -3.92 -4.29 17.42
N ILE A 107 -5.07 -3.63 17.16
CA ILE A 107 -5.81 -2.92 18.20
C ILE A 107 -6.36 -3.88 19.25
N ALA A 108 -6.91 -5.03 18.85
CA ALA A 108 -7.38 -6.03 19.79
C ALA A 108 -6.24 -6.59 20.65
N TRP A 109 -5.08 -6.83 20.05
CA TRP A 109 -3.87 -7.29 20.74
C TRP A 109 -3.40 -6.28 21.79
N GLY A 110 -3.35 -4.99 21.44
CA GLY A 110 -2.84 -3.95 22.33
C GLY A 110 -3.84 -3.44 23.38
N TYR A 111 -5.14 -3.61 23.16
CA TYR A 111 -6.17 -2.97 24.01
C TYR A 111 -7.17 -3.93 24.65
N ARG A 112 -7.16 -5.21 24.30
CA ARG A 112 -8.06 -6.19 24.93
C ARG A 112 -7.63 -6.45 26.37
N PRO A 113 -8.49 -6.21 27.37
CA PRO A 113 -8.16 -6.52 28.77
C PRO A 113 -7.87 -8.02 28.96
N ILE A 114 -6.88 -8.33 29.79
CA ILE A 114 -6.54 -9.70 30.21
C ILE A 114 -6.80 -9.80 31.74
N PRO A 115 -8.02 -10.08 32.16
CA PRO A 115 -8.40 -10.05 33.60
C PRO A 115 -7.62 -11.03 34.49
N SER A 116 -7.00 -12.06 33.92
CA SER A 116 -6.18 -13.04 34.64
C SER A 116 -4.76 -12.57 34.92
N ALA A 117 -4.29 -11.49 34.25
CA ALA A 117 -2.96 -10.93 34.43
C ALA A 117 -2.98 -9.85 35.53
N ALA A 118 -2.04 -9.95 36.46
CA ALA A 118 -1.85 -8.96 37.54
C ALA A 118 -0.72 -7.96 37.20
N THR A 119 0.20 -8.37 36.34
CA THR A 119 1.36 -7.58 35.88
C THR A 119 1.47 -7.67 34.38
N PRO A 120 2.19 -6.72 33.68
CA PRO A 120 2.47 -6.82 32.26
C PRO A 120 3.18 -8.12 31.85
N GLU A 121 4.02 -8.66 32.70
CA GLU A 121 4.72 -9.94 32.49
C GLU A 121 3.77 -11.12 32.42
N ASP A 122 2.68 -11.09 33.20
CA ASP A 122 1.63 -12.13 33.21
C ASP A 122 0.81 -12.09 31.90
N GLU A 123 0.79 -10.98 31.18
CA GLU A 123 0.11 -10.86 29.90
C GLU A 123 0.85 -11.56 28.76
N LEU A 124 2.19 -11.65 28.81
CA LEU A 124 3.03 -12.13 27.71
C LEU A 124 2.62 -13.50 27.17
N PRO A 125 2.32 -14.53 27.98
CA PRO A 125 1.91 -15.84 27.45
C PRO A 125 0.61 -15.78 26.65
N VAL A 126 -0.33 -14.92 27.04
CA VAL A 126 -1.62 -14.72 26.36
C VAL A 126 -1.40 -13.97 25.05
N LEU A 127 -0.65 -12.88 25.09
CA LEU A 127 -0.33 -12.07 23.92
C LEU A 127 0.43 -12.91 22.86
N ASN A 128 1.41 -13.68 23.28
CA ASN A 128 2.15 -14.62 22.43
C ASN A 128 1.23 -15.71 21.86
N GLY A 129 0.26 -16.19 22.65
CA GLY A 129 -0.77 -17.12 22.17
C GLY A 129 -1.58 -16.55 21.02
N TRP A 130 -2.03 -15.29 21.11
CA TRP A 130 -2.78 -14.62 20.03
C TRP A 130 -1.94 -14.42 18.77
N ILE A 131 -0.61 -14.20 18.89
CA ILE A 131 0.29 -14.13 17.73
C ILE A 131 0.38 -15.50 17.06
N ARG A 132 0.61 -16.58 17.82
CA ARG A 132 0.69 -17.94 17.27
C ARG A 132 -0.58 -18.41 16.58
N GLU A 133 -1.76 -17.99 17.06
CA GLU A 133 -3.03 -18.28 16.40
C GLU A 133 -3.09 -17.72 14.96
N LYS A 134 -2.28 -16.69 14.65
CA LYS A 134 -2.29 -15.98 13.37
C LYS A 134 -1.05 -16.20 12.50
N GLU A 135 -0.01 -16.86 13.01
CA GLU A 135 1.30 -16.98 12.33
C GLU A 135 1.24 -17.65 10.95
N ASN A 136 0.22 -18.49 10.71
CA ASN A 136 0.04 -19.18 9.42
C ASN A 136 -0.90 -18.44 8.46
N ASP A 137 -1.43 -17.28 8.83
CA ASP A 137 -2.26 -16.45 7.96
C ASP A 137 -1.45 -15.22 7.50
N PRO A 138 -1.08 -15.15 6.21
CA PRO A 138 -0.25 -14.07 5.68
C PRO A 138 -0.82 -12.67 5.97
N MET A 139 -2.15 -12.53 6.05
CA MET A 139 -2.80 -11.24 6.28
C MET A 139 -2.55 -10.66 7.68
N TYR A 140 -1.93 -11.42 8.59
CA TYR A 140 -1.59 -11.00 9.95
C TYR A 140 -0.09 -10.86 10.18
N LEU A 141 0.74 -11.02 9.14
CA LEU A 141 2.17 -10.83 9.26
C LEU A 141 2.51 -9.36 9.51
N TYR A 142 3.56 -9.18 10.30
CA TYR A 142 4.11 -7.87 10.61
C TYR A 142 5.53 -7.76 10.09
N GLY A 143 5.88 -6.59 9.55
CA GLY A 143 7.24 -6.25 9.18
C GLY A 143 7.45 -4.76 9.34
N GLN A 144 8.38 -4.40 10.23
CA GLN A 144 8.66 -3.01 10.55
C GLN A 144 9.38 -2.30 9.41
N GLN A 145 9.08 -1.02 9.25
CA GLN A 145 9.89 -0.14 8.43
C GLN A 145 11.27 0.07 9.06
N TYR A 146 12.30 -0.30 8.33
CA TYR A 146 13.67 0.06 8.68
C TYR A 146 14.08 1.27 7.86
N PHE A 147 14.20 2.46 8.48
CA PHE A 147 14.51 3.72 7.79
C PHE A 147 15.91 3.73 7.14
N PHE A 148 16.85 2.98 7.71
CA PHE A 148 18.19 2.89 7.18
C PHE A 148 18.58 1.41 7.04
N ASN A 149 18.92 1.01 5.81
CA ASN A 149 19.34 -0.35 5.49
C ASN A 149 18.26 -1.42 5.75
N SER A 150 17.04 -1.20 5.25
CA SER A 150 16.08 -2.29 5.17
C SER A 150 16.73 -3.43 4.38
N VAL A 151 16.93 -4.55 5.06
CA VAL A 151 17.51 -5.75 4.44
C VAL A 151 16.43 -6.72 3.99
N ASP A 152 15.22 -6.59 4.51
CA ASP A 152 14.07 -7.42 4.14
C ASP A 152 13.33 -6.80 2.95
N PRO A 153 13.34 -7.49 1.79
CA PRO A 153 12.72 -6.97 0.57
C PRO A 153 11.20 -7.03 0.58
N THR A 154 10.60 -7.68 1.58
CA THR A 154 9.13 -7.72 1.76
C THR A 154 8.60 -6.52 2.56
N CYS A 155 9.49 -5.68 3.11
CA CYS A 155 9.14 -4.52 3.93
C CYS A 155 9.47 -3.21 3.19
N GLN A 156 8.90 -3.03 1.99
CA GLN A 156 9.14 -1.85 1.17
C GLN A 156 7.98 -0.85 1.27
N SER A 157 8.22 0.37 0.82
CA SER A 157 7.19 1.40 0.71
C SER A 157 6.65 1.47 -0.71
N GLU A 158 5.35 1.51 -0.87
CA GLU A 158 4.64 1.65 -2.15
C GLU A 158 4.73 0.43 -3.08
N ASP A 159 5.26 -0.69 -2.60
CA ASP A 159 5.16 -1.97 -3.29
C ASP A 159 3.75 -2.59 -3.09
N LEU A 160 3.37 -3.46 -3.98
CA LEU A 160 2.11 -4.22 -3.91
C LEU A 160 2.33 -5.65 -4.34
N GLY A 161 1.74 -6.56 -3.58
CA GLY A 161 1.65 -7.97 -3.93
C GLY A 161 2.89 -8.78 -3.56
N ASP A 162 2.70 -10.08 -3.56
CA ASP A 162 3.70 -11.11 -3.20
C ASP A 162 4.80 -11.31 -4.27
N ASP A 163 4.63 -10.68 -5.45
CA ASP A 163 5.58 -10.69 -6.56
C ASP A 163 5.76 -9.27 -7.10
N VAL A 164 6.77 -8.57 -6.59
CA VAL A 164 7.05 -7.18 -6.97
C VAL A 164 7.48 -7.03 -8.44
N VAL A 165 8.04 -8.08 -9.06
CA VAL A 165 8.42 -8.06 -10.48
C VAL A 165 7.15 -8.04 -11.32
N LYS A 166 6.23 -8.96 -11.07
CA LYS A 166 4.93 -9.04 -11.75
C LYS A 166 4.08 -7.78 -11.51
N ALA A 167 4.04 -7.30 -10.27
CA ALA A 167 3.36 -6.04 -9.94
C ALA A 167 3.98 -4.85 -10.66
N GLY A 168 5.32 -4.76 -10.66
CA GLY A 168 6.07 -3.74 -11.38
C GLY A 168 5.83 -3.76 -12.88
N GLU A 169 5.74 -4.94 -13.51
CA GLU A 169 5.38 -5.08 -14.92
C GLU A 169 4.00 -4.48 -15.25
N TYR A 170 2.99 -4.73 -14.40
CA TYR A 170 1.67 -4.11 -14.56
C TYR A 170 1.73 -2.60 -14.39
N GLY A 171 2.46 -2.12 -13.37
CA GLY A 171 2.70 -0.69 -13.16
C GLY A 171 3.38 -0.05 -14.36
N ILE A 172 4.43 -0.64 -14.89
CA ILE A 172 5.17 -0.14 -16.07
C ILE A 172 4.26 -0.13 -17.32
N LYS A 173 3.41 -1.14 -17.52
CA LYS A 173 2.41 -1.13 -18.61
C LYS A 173 1.48 0.08 -18.48
N ASN A 174 1.06 0.41 -17.26
CA ASN A 174 0.23 1.59 -16.99
C ASN A 174 1.00 2.89 -17.23
N LEU A 175 2.26 3.00 -16.76
CA LEU A 175 3.10 4.17 -17.01
C LEU A 175 3.33 4.42 -18.52
N LYS A 176 3.54 3.38 -19.32
CA LYS A 176 3.65 3.50 -20.78
C LYS A 176 2.38 4.09 -21.40
N ARG A 177 1.20 3.68 -20.93
CA ARG A 177 -0.09 4.25 -21.38
C ARG A 177 -0.23 5.71 -20.96
N ILE A 178 0.12 6.05 -19.74
CA ILE A 178 0.10 7.42 -19.22
C ILE A 178 1.05 8.28 -20.06
N MET A 179 2.30 7.85 -20.25
CA MET A 179 3.32 8.57 -20.99
C MET A 179 2.85 8.92 -22.42
N SER A 180 2.22 7.96 -23.11
CA SER A 180 1.71 8.18 -24.47
C SER A 180 0.58 9.21 -24.56
N ARG A 181 -0.04 9.55 -23.43
CA ARG A 181 -1.18 10.48 -23.33
C ARG A 181 -0.88 11.75 -22.54
N LEU A 182 0.32 11.90 -21.98
CA LEU A 182 0.69 13.05 -21.17
C LEU A 182 0.40 14.39 -21.84
N PRO A 183 0.78 14.63 -23.11
CA PRO A 183 0.50 15.91 -23.76
C PRO A 183 -1.00 16.21 -23.85
N GLN A 184 -1.81 15.17 -24.09
CA GLN A 184 -3.26 15.32 -24.18
C GLN A 184 -3.91 15.62 -22.82
N TRP A 185 -3.38 15.06 -21.72
CA TRP A 185 -3.99 15.16 -20.40
C TRP A 185 -3.45 16.30 -19.55
N CYS A 186 -2.24 16.79 -19.86
CA CYS A 186 -1.51 17.70 -18.99
C CYS A 186 -1.16 19.06 -19.63
N VAL A 187 -1.45 19.28 -20.92
CA VAL A 187 -1.29 20.61 -21.52
C VAL A 187 -2.56 21.42 -21.28
N ASP A 188 -2.41 22.55 -20.60
CA ASP A 188 -3.50 23.47 -20.32
C ASP A 188 -3.87 24.30 -21.56
N GLU A 189 -5.09 24.88 -21.58
CA GLU A 189 -5.61 25.72 -22.67
C GLU A 189 -4.68 26.91 -22.98
N ASN A 190 -4.00 27.43 -21.97
CA ASN A 190 -3.02 28.52 -22.11
C ASN A 190 -1.66 28.06 -22.64
N LYS A 191 -1.51 26.81 -23.08
CA LYS A 191 -0.26 26.20 -23.53
C LYS A 191 0.88 26.29 -22.52
N ASP A 192 0.56 26.29 -21.22
CA ASP A 192 1.53 26.15 -20.17
C ASP A 192 1.94 24.67 -20.02
N TYR A 193 3.23 24.44 -20.09
CA TYR A 193 3.82 23.09 -20.02
C TYR A 193 4.22 22.67 -18.59
N LYS A 194 3.98 23.49 -17.57
CA LYS A 194 4.40 23.22 -16.20
C LYS A 194 3.82 21.89 -15.68
N ARG A 195 2.51 21.71 -15.84
CA ARG A 195 1.82 20.48 -15.45
C ARG A 195 2.34 19.25 -16.21
N LEU A 196 2.62 19.41 -17.51
CA LEU A 196 3.22 18.35 -18.31
C LEU A 196 4.61 17.97 -17.80
N GLN A 197 5.44 18.95 -17.46
CA GLN A 197 6.77 18.73 -16.90
C GLN A 197 6.70 18.01 -15.55
N GLU A 198 5.82 18.45 -14.66
CA GLU A 198 5.60 17.81 -13.36
C GLU A 198 5.15 16.35 -13.54
N ALA A 199 4.15 16.09 -14.39
CA ALA A 199 3.65 14.75 -14.65
C ALA A 199 4.72 13.84 -15.30
N TYR A 200 5.53 14.36 -16.21
CA TYR A 200 6.65 13.62 -16.81
C TYR A 200 7.68 13.21 -15.75
N THR A 201 8.04 14.13 -14.86
CA THR A 201 8.98 13.86 -13.76
C THR A 201 8.42 12.77 -12.85
N GLU A 202 7.15 12.88 -12.44
CA GLU A 202 6.52 11.89 -11.57
C GLU A 202 6.42 10.49 -12.22
N VAL A 203 6.10 10.41 -13.51
CA VAL A 203 6.10 9.13 -14.25
C VAL A 203 7.50 8.51 -14.26
N SER A 204 8.53 9.34 -14.47
CA SER A 204 9.92 8.87 -14.49
C SER A 204 10.38 8.37 -13.12
N GLU A 205 10.04 9.09 -12.06
CA GLU A 205 10.36 8.66 -10.68
C GLU A 205 9.57 7.39 -10.28
N GLN A 206 8.32 7.28 -10.71
CA GLN A 206 7.53 6.07 -10.43
C GLN A 206 8.08 4.84 -11.18
N LEU A 207 8.61 5.01 -12.40
CA LEU A 207 9.31 3.93 -13.11
C LEU A 207 10.54 3.46 -12.32
N LYS A 208 11.36 4.39 -11.84
CA LYS A 208 12.54 4.06 -11.03
C LYS A 208 12.12 3.29 -9.77
N ARG A 209 11.03 3.67 -9.12
CA ARG A 209 10.52 3.01 -7.93
C ARG A 209 10.11 1.56 -8.20
N TYR A 210 9.38 1.28 -9.29
CA TYR A 210 9.02 -0.11 -9.64
C TYR A 210 10.25 -0.97 -9.95
N VAL A 211 11.27 -0.40 -10.61
CA VAL A 211 12.53 -1.10 -10.83
C VAL A 211 13.27 -1.33 -9.50
N TYR A 212 13.28 -0.33 -8.63
CA TYR A 212 13.94 -0.41 -7.32
C TYR A 212 13.34 -1.50 -6.43
N HIS A 213 12.00 -1.65 -6.43
CA HIS A 213 11.34 -2.72 -5.68
C HIS A 213 11.89 -4.11 -6.05
N ALA A 214 12.13 -4.36 -7.34
CA ALA A 214 12.72 -5.61 -7.80
C ALA A 214 14.21 -5.73 -7.43
N VAL A 215 14.98 -4.64 -7.53
CA VAL A 215 16.41 -4.61 -7.20
C VAL A 215 16.65 -4.91 -5.72
N MET A 216 15.75 -4.51 -4.85
CA MET A 216 15.85 -4.77 -3.40
C MET A 216 15.84 -6.26 -3.04
N TYR A 217 15.40 -7.14 -3.94
CA TYR A 217 15.49 -8.60 -3.72
C TYR A 217 16.88 -9.18 -4.01
N VAL A 218 17.79 -8.41 -4.63
CA VAL A 218 19.13 -8.88 -4.96
C VAL A 218 20.05 -8.72 -3.76
N GLY A 219 20.44 -9.83 -3.14
CA GLY A 219 21.35 -9.84 -1.99
C GLY A 219 20.71 -9.43 -0.67
N SER A 220 19.38 -9.41 -0.60
CA SER A 220 18.63 -9.11 0.61
C SER A 220 18.45 -10.34 1.51
N ILE A 221 17.95 -10.10 2.72
CA ILE A 221 17.74 -11.11 3.75
C ILE A 221 16.28 -11.00 4.23
N TYR A 222 15.54 -12.10 4.19
CA TYR A 222 14.22 -12.17 4.80
C TYR A 222 14.36 -12.21 6.33
N MET A 223 13.57 -11.40 7.00
CA MET A 223 13.56 -11.31 8.46
C MET A 223 12.23 -11.80 9.01
N ASP A 224 12.31 -12.77 9.91
CA ASP A 224 11.17 -13.23 10.70
C ASP A 224 11.50 -13.10 12.18
N ASP A 225 10.58 -12.53 12.95
CA ASP A 225 10.66 -12.40 14.40
C ASP A 225 9.68 -13.39 15.04
N PRO A 226 10.03 -14.69 15.15
CA PRO A 226 9.13 -15.67 15.71
C PRO A 226 8.95 -15.44 17.22
N VAL A 227 7.75 -15.64 17.71
CA VAL A 227 7.49 -15.62 19.15
C VAL A 227 8.04 -16.88 19.77
N ALA A 228 8.90 -16.75 20.76
CA ALA A 228 9.43 -17.90 21.52
C ALA A 228 8.30 -18.74 22.10
N GLY A 229 8.42 -20.06 21.94
CA GLY A 229 7.43 -21.05 22.41
C GLY A 229 7.48 -21.26 23.94
#